data_d21f2d2fcc8490545b8b94d8ada14d74
#
_entry.id   d21f2d2fcc8490545b8b94d8ada14d74
#
_cell.length_a   1.000
_cell.length_b   1.000
_cell.length_c   1.000
_cell.angle_alpha   90.00
_cell.angle_beta   90.00
_cell.angle_gamma   90.00
#
_symmetry.space_group_name_H-M   'P 1'
#
loop_
_entity.id
_entity.type
_entity.pdbx_description
1 polymer ?
#
loop_
_entity_poly.entity_id
_entity_poly.type
_entity_poly.pdbx_seq_one_letter_code
_entity_poly.pdbx_strand_id
1 'polypeptide(L)'
;MNKAKKILIIKHGALGDLIQADGIIKSIRYEHKNAKLVLLTSKKFINLMSMCPYIDDQLIDNRSSFLNIFSLIHLYKNIKKYNFKIIYDLQNSQRTYIYRKYLFKKINWVTTDRKDHPISGLRGLEEMLREYLVISKDIFRPDISWLAIDTKNIIKKNKILSKYIVLLPGSSKKNPLKRWPYFVDLAKLLISKGYEVITILGPEELEMNRSFPGHILKNLDWSQLSGIIKNSYFVVGNDSGPSHIASCLNKKGLALFGPSTSAVRSELKRGKFEILKVDNLENLAADEVLGVMIKILNKN
;
A
#
# COMPACT_ATOMS: atom_id res chain seq x y z
N MET A 1 34.89 4.69 -17.91
CA MET A 1 33.90 4.75 -16.83
C MET A 1 32.98 3.54 -16.93
N ASN A 2 33.00 2.63 -15.96
CA ASN A 2 32.07 1.50 -15.92
C ASN A 2 30.65 2.04 -15.82
N LYS A 3 29.80 1.81 -16.84
CA LYS A 3 28.38 2.19 -16.79
C LYS A 3 27.71 1.49 -15.62
N ALA A 4 27.08 2.26 -14.73
CA ALA A 4 26.37 1.72 -13.59
C ALA A 4 25.39 0.62 -14.03
N LYS A 5 25.39 -0.50 -13.29
CA LYS A 5 24.46 -1.62 -13.52
C LYS A 5 23.02 -1.09 -13.41
N LYS A 6 22.15 -1.49 -14.34
CA LYS A 6 20.74 -1.10 -14.33
C LYS A 6 19.89 -2.30 -13.95
N ILE A 7 18.96 -2.07 -13.03
CA ILE A 7 18.08 -3.10 -12.45
C ILE A 7 16.65 -2.64 -12.59
N LEU A 8 15.77 -3.52 -13.05
CA LEU A 8 14.35 -3.29 -13.13
C LEU A 8 13.65 -3.96 -11.94
N ILE A 9 12.78 -3.22 -11.29
CA ILE A 9 11.84 -3.75 -10.29
C ILE A 9 10.44 -3.65 -10.88
N ILE A 10 9.66 -4.73 -10.88
CA ILE A 10 8.30 -4.75 -11.39
C ILE A 10 7.31 -4.83 -10.23
N LYS A 11 6.52 -3.78 -10.04
CA LYS A 11 5.39 -3.75 -9.09
C LYS A 11 4.30 -2.80 -9.58
N HIS A 12 3.24 -3.37 -10.15
CA HIS A 12 2.14 -2.58 -10.73
C HIS A 12 1.15 -2.01 -9.70
N GLY A 13 1.10 -2.58 -8.53
CA GLY A 13 0.07 -2.32 -7.49
C GLY A 13 -0.76 -3.59 -7.23
N ALA A 14 -1.88 -3.65 -6.44
CA ALA A 14 -2.59 -2.46 -5.94
C ALA A 14 -1.77 -1.54 -4.99
N LEU A 15 -2.44 -0.49 -4.44
CA LEU A 15 -1.78 0.45 -3.51
C LEU A 15 -1.19 -0.27 -2.30
N GLY A 16 -1.98 -1.10 -1.62
CA GLY A 16 -1.52 -1.84 -0.44
C GLY A 16 -0.30 -2.70 -0.72
N ASP A 17 -0.31 -3.44 -1.85
CA ASP A 17 0.83 -4.28 -2.26
C ASP A 17 2.08 -3.47 -2.57
N LEU A 18 1.92 -2.28 -3.14
CA LEU A 18 3.04 -1.39 -3.47
C LEU A 18 3.66 -0.81 -2.20
N ILE A 19 2.83 -0.39 -1.25
CA ILE A 19 3.25 0.11 0.07
C ILE A 19 3.96 -0.99 0.87
N GLN A 20 3.45 -2.20 0.86
CA GLN A 20 4.10 -3.34 1.52
C GLN A 20 5.45 -3.71 0.90
N ALA A 21 5.62 -3.50 -0.41
CA ALA A 21 6.86 -3.78 -1.11
C ALA A 21 8.00 -2.78 -0.77
N ASP A 22 7.73 -1.71 -0.03
CA ASP A 22 8.73 -0.68 0.32
C ASP A 22 9.98 -1.27 0.97
N GLY A 23 9.82 -2.12 1.99
CA GLY A 23 10.96 -2.75 2.67
C GLY A 23 11.79 -3.64 1.73
N ILE A 24 11.13 -4.35 0.81
CA ILE A 24 11.78 -5.18 -0.21
C ILE A 24 12.56 -4.29 -1.19
N ILE A 25 11.96 -3.21 -1.66
CA ILE A 25 12.62 -2.24 -2.56
C ILE A 25 13.84 -1.62 -1.87
N LYS A 26 13.70 -1.27 -0.59
CA LYS A 26 14.83 -0.81 0.24
C LYS A 26 15.93 -1.84 0.32
N SER A 27 15.61 -3.12 0.55
CA SER A 27 16.59 -4.21 0.59
C SER A 27 17.32 -4.37 -0.73
N ILE A 28 16.61 -4.31 -1.86
CA ILE A 28 17.22 -4.33 -3.20
C ILE A 28 18.15 -3.14 -3.41
N ARG A 29 17.78 -1.94 -2.92
CA ARG A 29 18.66 -0.75 -2.98
C ARG A 29 19.94 -0.96 -2.18
N TYR A 30 19.86 -1.52 -1.00
CA TYR A 30 21.03 -1.76 -0.15
C TYR A 30 21.97 -2.81 -0.74
N GLU A 31 21.44 -3.85 -1.38
CA GLU A 31 22.23 -4.84 -2.12
C GLU A 31 22.92 -4.23 -3.34
N HIS A 32 22.26 -3.32 -4.02
CA HIS A 32 22.69 -2.73 -5.27
C HIS A 32 22.96 -1.22 -5.15
N LYS A 33 23.79 -0.82 -4.17
CA LYS A 33 24.04 0.58 -3.81
C LYS A 33 24.40 1.48 -5.00
N ASN A 34 25.20 0.95 -5.93
CA ASN A 34 25.72 1.71 -7.10
C ASN A 34 24.94 1.45 -8.39
N ALA A 35 23.84 0.70 -8.35
CA ALA A 35 23.02 0.42 -9.51
C ALA A 35 21.96 1.52 -9.72
N LYS A 36 21.56 1.75 -10.97
CA LYS A 36 20.35 2.50 -11.28
C LYS A 36 19.15 1.59 -11.14
N LEU A 37 18.30 1.82 -10.14
CA LEU A 37 17.06 1.10 -9.91
C LEU A 37 15.90 1.80 -10.62
N VAL A 38 15.20 1.07 -11.47
CA VAL A 38 14.06 1.56 -12.23
C VAL A 38 12.82 0.76 -11.85
N LEU A 39 11.74 1.44 -11.50
CA LEU A 39 10.47 0.79 -11.15
C LEU A 39 9.54 0.77 -12.36
N LEU A 40 9.06 -0.40 -12.75
CA LEU A 40 7.95 -0.58 -13.68
C LEU A 40 6.64 -0.66 -12.89
N THR A 41 5.80 0.37 -13.01
CA THR A 41 4.55 0.47 -12.25
C THR A 41 3.38 0.97 -13.09
N SER A 42 2.17 0.99 -12.53
CA SER A 42 1.00 1.55 -13.19
C SER A 42 1.01 3.09 -13.16
N LYS A 43 0.50 3.74 -14.20
CA LYS A 43 0.47 5.22 -14.33
C LYS A 43 -0.05 5.92 -13.06
N LYS A 44 -1.08 5.36 -12.42
CA LYS A 44 -1.69 5.95 -11.21
C LYS A 44 -0.76 6.04 -9.98
N PHE A 45 0.35 5.30 -9.97
CA PHE A 45 1.30 5.27 -8.85
C PHE A 45 2.62 5.99 -9.13
N ILE A 46 2.78 6.59 -10.30
CA ILE A 46 4.00 7.31 -10.65
C ILE A 46 4.31 8.41 -9.64
N ASN A 47 3.31 9.26 -9.33
CA ASN A 47 3.49 10.35 -8.37
C ASN A 47 3.76 9.86 -6.93
N LEU A 48 3.17 8.73 -6.54
CA LEU A 48 3.47 8.09 -5.27
C LEU A 48 4.95 7.68 -5.21
N MET A 49 5.39 6.94 -6.22
CA MET A 49 6.72 6.32 -6.22
C MET A 49 7.84 7.26 -6.65
N SER A 50 7.53 8.45 -7.22
CA SER A 50 8.55 9.48 -7.48
C SER A 50 9.16 10.06 -6.19
N MET A 51 8.49 9.90 -5.06
CA MET A 51 9.00 10.31 -3.75
C MET A 51 9.79 9.20 -3.04
N CYS A 52 9.79 7.99 -3.56
CA CYS A 52 10.50 6.86 -2.95
C CYS A 52 12.02 7.05 -3.08
N PRO A 53 12.78 7.15 -1.96
CA PRO A 53 14.21 7.44 -2.00
C PRO A 53 15.06 6.28 -2.51
N TYR A 54 14.44 5.12 -2.74
CA TYR A 54 15.14 3.91 -3.16
C TYR A 54 15.10 3.69 -4.67
N ILE A 55 14.31 4.47 -5.42
CA ILE A 55 14.09 4.35 -6.86
C ILE A 55 14.69 5.57 -7.57
N ASP A 56 15.47 5.33 -8.63
CA ASP A 56 16.09 6.41 -9.39
C ASP A 56 15.29 6.83 -10.62
N ASP A 57 14.41 5.94 -11.13
CA ASP A 57 13.64 6.21 -12.35
C ASP A 57 12.41 5.32 -12.44
N GLN A 58 11.46 5.67 -13.29
CA GLN A 58 10.22 4.92 -13.42
C GLN A 58 9.84 4.67 -14.88
N LEU A 59 9.24 3.51 -15.11
CA LEU A 59 8.60 3.13 -16.37
C LEU A 59 7.11 2.82 -16.14
N ILE A 60 6.30 3.12 -17.12
CA ILE A 60 4.85 2.91 -17.04
C ILE A 60 4.48 1.63 -17.79
N ASP A 61 3.79 0.73 -17.11
CA ASP A 61 2.99 -0.31 -17.74
C ASP A 61 1.50 -0.06 -17.48
N ASN A 62 0.81 0.39 -18.51
CA ASN A 62 -0.63 0.65 -18.43
C ASN A 62 -1.47 -0.64 -18.32
N ARG A 63 -0.83 -1.80 -18.37
CA ARG A 63 -1.46 -3.13 -18.37
C ARG A 63 -2.57 -3.26 -19.42
N SER A 64 -2.35 -2.66 -20.59
CA SER A 64 -3.22 -2.83 -21.75
C SER A 64 -3.40 -4.30 -22.10
N SER A 65 -4.49 -4.65 -22.74
CA SER A 65 -4.70 -6.02 -23.25
C SER A 65 -3.49 -6.46 -24.07
N PHE A 66 -3.14 -7.75 -24.02
CA PHE A 66 -2.10 -8.33 -24.89
C PHE A 66 -2.45 -8.25 -26.38
N LEU A 67 -3.73 -8.02 -26.72
CA LEU A 67 -4.15 -7.75 -28.09
C LEU A 67 -3.71 -6.37 -28.58
N ASN A 68 -3.38 -5.44 -27.68
CA ASN A 68 -2.82 -4.15 -28.03
C ASN A 68 -1.30 -4.25 -28.26
N ILE A 69 -0.93 -4.76 -29.44
CA ILE A 69 0.46 -5.01 -29.84
C ILE A 69 1.31 -3.73 -29.79
N PHE A 70 0.75 -2.58 -30.14
CA PHE A 70 1.48 -1.30 -30.12
C PHE A 70 1.93 -0.93 -28.69
N SER A 71 1.06 -1.10 -27.71
CA SER A 71 1.42 -0.90 -26.30
C SER A 71 2.53 -1.84 -25.84
N LEU A 72 2.49 -3.09 -26.27
CA LEU A 72 3.52 -4.08 -25.93
C LEU A 72 4.86 -3.76 -26.61
N ILE A 73 4.85 -3.36 -27.87
CA ILE A 73 6.05 -2.93 -28.60
C ILE A 73 6.65 -1.68 -27.93
N HIS A 74 5.82 -0.72 -27.55
CA HIS A 74 6.28 0.48 -26.84
C HIS A 74 6.94 0.13 -25.51
N LEU A 75 6.28 -0.70 -24.69
CA LEU A 75 6.84 -1.19 -23.43
C LEU A 75 8.17 -1.94 -23.66
N TYR A 76 8.19 -2.85 -24.62
CA TYR A 76 9.39 -3.61 -24.97
C TYR A 76 10.56 -2.70 -25.35
N LYS A 77 10.33 -1.70 -26.24
CA LYS A 77 11.36 -0.75 -26.67
C LYS A 77 11.89 0.06 -25.49
N ASN A 78 11.00 0.53 -24.60
CA ASN A 78 11.37 1.29 -23.42
C ASN A 78 12.25 0.47 -22.46
N ILE A 79 11.85 -0.77 -22.15
CA ILE A 79 12.64 -1.65 -21.28
C ILE A 79 13.97 -2.00 -21.93
N LYS A 80 13.99 -2.34 -23.22
CA LYS A 80 15.21 -2.71 -23.96
C LYS A 80 16.25 -1.58 -23.99
N LYS A 81 15.80 -0.33 -24.13
CA LYS A 81 16.68 0.86 -24.14
C LYS A 81 17.52 1.00 -22.87
N TYR A 82 17.04 0.52 -21.72
CA TYR A 82 17.79 0.58 -20.46
C TYR A 82 18.91 -0.44 -20.38
N ASN A 83 18.85 -1.56 -21.09
CA ASN A 83 19.81 -2.66 -21.03
C ASN A 83 19.97 -3.21 -19.60
N PHE A 84 18.85 -3.58 -18.98
CA PHE A 84 18.82 -4.13 -17.63
C PHE A 84 19.61 -5.43 -17.52
N LYS A 85 20.29 -5.63 -16.40
CA LYS A 85 21.05 -6.85 -16.08
C LYS A 85 20.28 -7.81 -15.20
N ILE A 86 19.38 -7.27 -14.36
CA ILE A 86 18.52 -8.04 -13.45
C ILE A 86 17.12 -7.44 -13.49
N ILE A 87 16.12 -8.29 -13.38
CA ILE A 87 14.71 -7.93 -13.17
C ILE A 87 14.23 -8.60 -11.89
N TYR A 88 13.81 -7.80 -10.89
CA TYR A 88 13.11 -8.26 -9.71
C TYR A 88 11.60 -8.19 -9.96
N ASP A 89 10.94 -9.34 -10.10
CA ASP A 89 9.48 -9.41 -10.31
C ASP A 89 8.75 -9.52 -8.97
N LEU A 90 8.48 -8.38 -8.34
CA LEU A 90 7.69 -8.29 -7.12
C LEU A 90 6.18 -8.36 -7.38
N GLN A 91 5.76 -8.38 -8.64
CA GLN A 91 4.34 -8.50 -9.01
C GLN A 91 3.91 -9.95 -9.13
N ASN A 92 4.79 -10.83 -9.60
CA ASN A 92 4.57 -12.27 -9.76
C ASN A 92 3.19 -12.61 -10.34
N SER A 93 2.82 -12.00 -11.45
CA SER A 93 1.52 -12.13 -12.12
C SER A 93 1.65 -12.93 -13.42
N GLN A 94 0.50 -13.39 -13.95
CA GLN A 94 0.47 -14.00 -15.29
C GLN A 94 1.07 -13.07 -16.36
N ARG A 95 0.88 -11.76 -16.21
CA ARG A 95 1.43 -10.77 -17.13
C ARG A 95 2.96 -10.73 -17.08
N THR A 96 3.55 -10.69 -15.89
CA THR A 96 5.01 -10.67 -15.73
C THR A 96 5.64 -12.02 -16.09
N TYR A 97 4.93 -13.12 -15.90
CA TYR A 97 5.33 -14.42 -16.43
C TYR A 97 5.47 -14.41 -17.98
N ILE A 98 4.50 -13.78 -18.69
CA ILE A 98 4.57 -13.63 -20.14
C ILE A 98 5.77 -12.77 -20.53
N TYR A 99 6.05 -11.68 -19.79
CA TYR A 99 7.24 -10.85 -20.03
C TYR A 99 8.52 -11.66 -19.88
N ARG A 100 8.64 -12.46 -18.82
CA ARG A 100 9.78 -13.34 -18.57
C ARG A 100 9.96 -14.36 -19.71
N LYS A 101 8.91 -15.04 -20.06
CA LYS A 101 8.95 -16.16 -21.02
C LYS A 101 9.20 -15.71 -22.47
N TYR A 102 8.61 -14.60 -22.89
CA TYR A 102 8.57 -14.24 -24.30
C TYR A 102 9.31 -12.94 -24.64
N LEU A 103 9.27 -11.92 -23.80
CA LEU A 103 9.82 -10.61 -24.13
C LEU A 103 11.26 -10.43 -23.66
N PHE A 104 11.59 -10.86 -22.46
CA PHE A 104 12.87 -10.58 -21.81
C PHE A 104 13.57 -11.83 -21.27
N LYS A 105 13.43 -12.96 -21.94
CA LYS A 105 13.97 -14.27 -21.52
C LYS A 105 15.50 -14.30 -21.32
N LYS A 106 16.24 -13.38 -21.92
CA LYS A 106 17.72 -13.33 -21.83
C LYS A 106 18.23 -12.53 -20.63
N ILE A 107 17.35 -11.85 -19.88
CA ILE A 107 17.71 -11.09 -18.69
C ILE A 107 17.63 -12.02 -17.48
N ASN A 108 18.47 -11.80 -16.49
CA ASN A 108 18.37 -12.54 -15.23
C ASN A 108 17.14 -12.08 -14.44
N TRP A 109 16.23 -13.00 -14.12
CA TRP A 109 15.01 -12.75 -13.36
C TRP A 109 15.12 -13.30 -11.95
N VAL A 110 14.78 -12.47 -10.99
CA VAL A 110 14.59 -12.83 -9.58
C VAL A 110 13.09 -12.77 -9.31
N THR A 111 12.49 -13.92 -9.11
CA THR A 111 11.04 -14.08 -8.91
C THR A 111 10.75 -15.43 -8.28
N THR A 112 9.61 -15.58 -7.62
CA THR A 112 9.15 -16.89 -7.14
C THR A 112 8.43 -17.63 -8.26
N ASP A 113 8.58 -18.95 -8.31
CA ASP A 113 7.69 -19.74 -9.16
C ASP A 113 6.32 -19.89 -8.46
N ARG A 114 5.25 -19.54 -9.17
CA ARG A 114 3.88 -19.58 -8.60
C ARG A 114 3.43 -20.99 -8.22
N LYS A 115 4.06 -22.01 -8.78
CA LYS A 115 3.73 -23.41 -8.48
C LYS A 115 4.40 -23.89 -7.20
N ASP A 116 5.61 -23.40 -6.93
CA ASP A 116 6.44 -23.92 -5.84
C ASP A 116 6.27 -23.11 -4.54
N HIS A 117 5.72 -21.91 -4.62
CA HIS A 117 5.46 -21.05 -3.46
C HIS A 117 3.97 -20.73 -3.32
N PRO A 118 3.20 -21.54 -2.56
CA PRO A 118 1.79 -21.27 -2.28
C PRO A 118 1.57 -20.02 -1.43
N ILE A 119 2.61 -19.47 -0.80
CA ILE A 119 2.55 -18.26 -0.01
C ILE A 119 2.69 -17.07 -0.96
N SER A 120 1.57 -16.43 -1.25
CA SER A 120 1.51 -15.16 -2.00
C SER A 120 1.60 -13.98 -1.02
N GLY A 121 2.13 -12.85 -1.46
CA GLY A 121 2.20 -11.63 -0.69
C GLY A 121 3.62 -11.28 -0.24
N LEU A 122 3.74 -10.44 0.77
CA LEU A 122 5.01 -9.92 1.26
C LEU A 122 5.95 -11.05 1.74
N ARG A 123 5.38 -12.05 2.41
CA ARG A 123 6.15 -13.18 2.95
C ARG A 123 6.87 -13.97 1.87
N GLY A 124 6.19 -14.26 0.74
CA GLY A 124 6.83 -14.92 -0.39
C GLY A 124 7.92 -14.08 -1.05
N LEU A 125 7.74 -12.75 -1.05
CA LEU A 125 8.77 -11.82 -1.53
C LEU A 125 9.98 -11.78 -0.59
N GLU A 126 9.77 -11.82 0.72
CA GLU A 126 10.84 -11.90 1.71
C GLU A 126 11.63 -13.20 1.58
N GLU A 127 10.96 -14.33 1.43
CA GLU A 127 11.59 -15.63 1.20
C GLU A 127 12.43 -15.61 -0.08
N MET A 128 11.86 -15.12 -1.19
CA MET A 128 12.59 -14.98 -2.47
C MET A 128 13.87 -14.14 -2.30
N LEU A 129 13.82 -13.02 -1.58
CA LEU A 129 15.00 -12.18 -1.39
C LEU A 129 16.03 -12.87 -0.51
N ARG A 130 15.63 -13.65 0.51
CA ARG A 130 16.57 -14.42 1.35
C ARG A 130 17.39 -15.44 0.53
N GLU A 131 16.78 -16.03 -0.50
CA GLU A 131 17.49 -16.93 -1.42
C GLU A 131 18.51 -16.20 -2.30
N TYR A 132 18.22 -14.98 -2.74
CA TYR A 132 19.02 -14.25 -3.72
C TYR A 132 19.94 -13.18 -3.10
N LEU A 133 19.59 -12.63 -1.95
CA LEU A 133 20.38 -11.62 -1.24
C LEU A 133 21.21 -12.29 -0.15
N VAL A 134 22.45 -12.64 -0.46
CA VAL A 134 23.37 -13.35 0.43
C VAL A 134 23.78 -12.53 1.68
N ILE A 135 23.45 -11.23 1.75
CA ILE A 135 24.14 -10.26 2.61
C ILE A 135 23.39 -9.94 3.90
N SER A 136 22.08 -10.06 3.97
CA SER A 136 21.34 -9.68 5.17
C SER A 136 20.35 -10.74 5.59
N LYS A 137 20.47 -11.22 6.83
CA LYS A 137 19.42 -12.01 7.47
C LYS A 137 18.17 -11.16 7.71
N ASP A 138 18.29 -9.83 7.74
CA ASP A 138 17.23 -8.90 8.04
C ASP A 138 16.80 -8.15 6.75
N ILE A 139 15.65 -8.54 6.23
CA ILE A 139 14.95 -7.78 5.20
C ILE A 139 14.31 -6.57 5.88
N PHE A 140 14.48 -5.39 5.28
CA PHE A 140 13.88 -4.18 5.81
C PHE A 140 12.35 -4.30 5.86
N ARG A 141 11.78 -3.89 6.99
CA ARG A 141 10.34 -3.72 7.08
C ARG A 141 9.91 -2.48 6.30
N PRO A 142 8.70 -2.48 5.73
CA PRO A 142 8.14 -1.28 5.10
C PRO A 142 8.09 -0.12 6.10
N ASP A 143 8.66 1.02 5.69
CA ASP A 143 8.61 2.29 6.38
C ASP A 143 8.47 3.40 5.35
N ILE A 144 7.26 3.87 5.16
CA ILE A 144 6.92 4.90 4.19
C ILE A 144 6.87 6.31 4.78
N SER A 145 7.62 6.55 5.87
CA SER A 145 7.71 7.87 6.50
C SER A 145 8.19 8.98 5.55
N TRP A 146 8.95 8.59 4.53
CA TRP A 146 9.38 9.46 3.44
C TRP A 146 8.23 10.03 2.60
N LEU A 147 7.06 9.37 2.58
CA LEU A 147 5.88 9.83 1.86
C LEU A 147 5.10 10.90 2.62
N ALA A 148 5.15 10.89 3.95
CA ALA A 148 4.31 11.74 4.78
C ALA A 148 4.87 13.16 4.89
N ILE A 149 4.15 14.14 4.36
CA ILE A 149 4.49 15.56 4.48
C ILE A 149 3.98 16.18 5.78
N ASP A 150 4.47 17.38 6.09
CA ASP A 150 3.87 18.22 7.14
C ASP A 150 2.46 18.68 6.71
N THR A 151 1.48 18.39 7.54
CA THR A 151 0.07 18.67 7.28
C THR A 151 -0.50 19.78 8.17
N LYS A 152 0.35 20.55 8.88
CA LYS A 152 -0.08 21.65 9.77
C LYS A 152 -1.03 22.62 9.08
N ASN A 153 -0.76 22.98 7.81
CA ASN A 153 -1.62 23.88 7.05
C ASN A 153 -3.00 23.29 6.79
N ILE A 154 -3.10 21.98 6.48
CA ILE A 154 -4.38 21.29 6.27
C ILE A 154 -5.16 21.26 7.59
N ILE A 155 -4.50 20.92 8.68
CA ILE A 155 -5.06 20.85 10.02
C ILE A 155 -5.60 22.23 10.43
N LYS A 156 -4.77 23.29 10.29
CA LYS A 156 -5.16 24.67 10.63
C LYS A 156 -6.32 25.18 9.77
N LYS A 157 -6.27 24.97 8.43
CA LYS A 157 -7.33 25.39 7.51
C LYS A 157 -8.69 24.77 7.86
N ASN A 158 -8.70 23.52 8.30
CA ASN A 158 -9.91 22.79 8.66
C ASN A 158 -10.25 22.91 10.15
N LYS A 159 -9.53 23.76 10.94
CA LYS A 159 -9.76 23.96 12.39
C LYS A 159 -9.76 22.66 13.19
N ILE A 160 -8.91 21.71 12.82
CA ILE A 160 -8.81 20.40 13.45
C ILE A 160 -7.90 20.51 14.67
N LEU A 161 -8.30 19.92 15.79
CA LEU A 161 -7.47 19.83 16.98
C LEU A 161 -6.31 18.85 16.78
N SER A 162 -5.27 18.98 17.61
CA SER A 162 -4.06 18.16 17.49
C SER A 162 -4.27 16.66 17.74
N LYS A 163 -5.36 16.27 18.42
CA LYS A 163 -5.69 14.89 18.78
C LYS A 163 -6.95 14.42 18.06
N TYR A 164 -6.77 13.87 16.87
CA TYR A 164 -7.86 13.41 16.03
C TYR A 164 -7.76 11.93 15.66
N ILE A 165 -8.91 11.32 15.39
CA ILE A 165 -9.04 9.95 14.89
C ILE A 165 -9.37 9.99 13.41
N VAL A 166 -8.67 9.17 12.62
CA VAL A 166 -8.91 9.03 11.18
C VAL A 166 -9.79 7.83 10.90
N LEU A 167 -10.86 8.05 10.13
CA LEU A 167 -11.73 7.00 9.59
C LEU A 167 -11.48 6.84 8.09
N LEU A 168 -11.27 5.58 7.66
CA LEU A 168 -10.99 5.19 6.27
C LEU A 168 -12.09 4.23 5.78
N PRO A 169 -13.29 4.75 5.46
CA PRO A 169 -14.45 3.92 5.09
C PRO A 169 -14.35 3.32 3.69
N GLY A 170 -13.37 3.74 2.90
CA GLY A 170 -13.18 3.30 1.53
C GLY A 170 -12.65 1.88 1.39
N SER A 171 -13.06 1.25 0.29
CA SER A 171 -12.45 0.03 -0.24
C SER A 171 -12.68 -0.02 -1.74
N SER A 172 -11.94 -0.90 -2.45
CA SER A 172 -12.11 -1.07 -3.89
C SER A 172 -13.56 -1.38 -4.30
N LYS A 173 -14.09 -0.69 -5.32
CA LYS A 173 -15.42 -0.96 -5.92
C LYS A 173 -15.61 -2.44 -6.30
N LYS A 174 -14.53 -3.14 -6.65
CA LYS A 174 -14.57 -4.56 -7.00
C LYS A 174 -14.87 -5.50 -5.82
N ASN A 175 -14.75 -5.00 -4.59
CA ASN A 175 -14.91 -5.78 -3.37
C ASN A 175 -15.80 -5.04 -2.36
N PRO A 176 -17.10 -4.85 -2.64
CA PRO A 176 -18.01 -4.11 -1.76
C PRO A 176 -18.18 -4.77 -0.38
N LEU A 177 -18.07 -6.10 -0.30
CA LEU A 177 -18.12 -6.88 0.95
C LEU A 177 -16.98 -6.56 1.93
N LYS A 178 -15.96 -5.79 1.53
CA LYS A 178 -14.93 -5.28 2.43
C LYS A 178 -15.33 -3.99 3.16
N ARG A 179 -16.49 -3.41 2.83
CA ARG A 179 -16.94 -2.14 3.39
C ARG A 179 -17.79 -2.38 4.62
N TRP A 180 -17.26 -2.00 5.77
CA TRP A 180 -18.03 -1.97 6.99
C TRP A 180 -19.06 -0.81 6.91
N PRO A 181 -20.38 -1.05 7.19
CA PRO A 181 -21.40 -0.05 6.92
C PRO A 181 -21.51 1.04 7.98
N TYR A 182 -21.04 0.82 9.22
CA TYR A 182 -21.34 1.65 10.38
C TYR A 182 -20.26 2.70 10.72
N PHE A 183 -19.47 3.17 9.76
CA PHE A 183 -18.49 4.25 9.99
C PHE A 183 -19.14 5.57 10.43
N VAL A 184 -20.37 5.87 9.98
CA VAL A 184 -21.09 7.07 10.41
C VAL A 184 -21.47 6.98 11.88
N ASP A 185 -21.92 5.80 12.33
CA ASP A 185 -22.30 5.59 13.72
C ASP A 185 -21.07 5.59 14.64
N LEU A 186 -19.96 4.98 14.21
CA LEU A 186 -18.70 5.09 14.93
C LEU A 186 -18.24 6.56 15.06
N ALA A 187 -18.37 7.35 13.99
CA ALA A 187 -18.01 8.77 14.05
C ALA A 187 -18.84 9.54 15.07
N LYS A 188 -20.17 9.30 15.14
CA LYS A 188 -21.05 9.89 16.16
C LYS A 188 -20.63 9.50 17.57
N LEU A 189 -20.34 8.21 17.80
CA LEU A 189 -19.89 7.70 19.10
C LEU A 189 -18.54 8.30 19.53
N LEU A 190 -17.58 8.45 18.60
CA LEU A 190 -16.29 9.06 18.89
C LEU A 190 -16.44 10.53 19.27
N ILE A 191 -17.26 11.29 18.54
CA ILE A 191 -17.53 12.71 18.82
C ILE A 191 -18.23 12.88 20.17
N SER A 192 -19.21 12.03 20.50
CA SER A 192 -19.87 12.07 21.82
C SER A 192 -18.93 11.79 22.99
N LYS A 193 -17.80 11.12 22.74
CA LYS A 193 -16.73 10.89 23.71
C LYS A 193 -15.62 11.96 23.69
N GLY A 194 -15.84 13.05 22.95
CA GLY A 194 -14.90 14.19 22.89
C GLY A 194 -13.72 14.03 21.94
N TYR A 195 -13.75 13.05 21.04
CA TYR A 195 -12.70 12.92 20.02
C TYR A 195 -13.01 13.78 18.79
N GLU A 196 -11.98 14.41 18.25
CA GLU A 196 -12.04 14.96 16.89
C GLU A 196 -11.98 13.81 15.88
N VAL A 197 -12.84 13.87 14.86
CA VAL A 197 -12.92 12.82 13.83
C VAL A 197 -12.68 13.40 12.45
N ILE A 198 -11.78 12.78 11.71
CA ILE A 198 -11.51 13.06 10.30
C ILE A 198 -11.89 11.83 9.49
N THR A 199 -12.88 11.97 8.62
CA THR A 199 -13.21 10.96 7.63
C THR A 199 -12.54 11.31 6.31
N ILE A 200 -11.72 10.40 5.76
CA ILE A 200 -11.06 10.59 4.48
C ILE A 200 -11.81 9.80 3.41
N LEU A 201 -12.27 10.52 2.39
CA LEU A 201 -13.01 9.97 1.26
C LEU A 201 -12.14 10.03 -0.01
N GLY A 202 -11.88 8.88 -0.60
CA GLY A 202 -11.31 8.77 -1.93
C GLY A 202 -12.34 9.02 -3.04
N PRO A 203 -11.91 9.04 -4.31
CA PRO A 203 -12.81 9.29 -5.44
C PRO A 203 -13.99 8.31 -5.54
N GLU A 204 -13.79 7.06 -5.12
CA GLU A 204 -14.82 6.02 -5.16
C GLU A 204 -15.88 6.17 -4.06
N GLU A 205 -15.54 6.86 -2.96
CA GLU A 205 -16.41 7.10 -1.82
C GLU A 205 -17.22 8.40 -1.96
N LEU A 206 -16.82 9.32 -2.84
CA LEU A 206 -17.58 10.56 -3.10
C LEU A 206 -18.98 10.29 -3.63
N GLU A 207 -19.17 9.16 -4.30
CA GLU A 207 -20.47 8.70 -4.82
C GLU A 207 -21.37 8.09 -3.71
N MET A 208 -20.80 7.78 -2.54
CA MET A 208 -21.54 7.22 -1.41
C MET A 208 -22.29 8.32 -0.66
N ASN A 209 -23.34 8.84 -1.14
CA ASN A 209 -24.16 9.94 -0.61
C ASN A 209 -24.43 9.87 0.92
N ARG A 210 -23.37 9.74 1.74
CA ARG A 210 -23.37 9.63 3.20
C ARG A 210 -22.79 10.90 3.81
N SER A 211 -23.56 11.52 4.70
CA SER A 211 -23.06 12.62 5.53
C SER A 211 -22.31 12.06 6.74
N PHE A 212 -21.01 12.28 6.79
CA PHE A 212 -20.21 11.94 7.97
C PHE A 212 -20.17 13.14 8.93
N PRO A 213 -20.37 12.92 10.24
CA PRO A 213 -20.13 13.96 11.23
C PRO A 213 -18.62 14.20 11.41
N GLY A 214 -18.27 15.38 11.90
CA GLY A 214 -16.86 15.80 12.05
C GLY A 214 -16.28 16.37 10.76
N HIS A 215 -14.97 16.23 10.58
CA HIS A 215 -14.26 16.77 9.43
C HIS A 215 -14.22 15.77 8.29
N ILE A 216 -14.50 16.24 7.07
CA ILE A 216 -14.40 15.42 5.86
C ILE A 216 -13.27 15.96 4.98
N LEU A 217 -12.23 15.15 4.74
CA LEU A 217 -11.17 15.48 3.81
C LEU A 217 -11.32 14.66 2.52
N LYS A 218 -11.24 15.35 1.40
CA LYS A 218 -11.42 14.80 0.04
C LYS A 218 -10.25 15.20 -0.83
N ASN A 219 -10.02 14.43 -1.89
CA ASN A 219 -9.03 14.74 -2.93
C ASN A 219 -7.61 14.98 -2.38
N LEU A 220 -7.25 14.32 -1.28
CA LEU A 220 -5.88 14.33 -0.79
C LEU A 220 -4.97 13.59 -1.76
N ASP A 221 -3.81 14.17 -2.04
CA ASP A 221 -2.73 13.41 -2.68
C ASP A 221 -2.12 12.40 -1.70
N TRP A 222 -1.23 11.54 -2.19
CA TRP A 222 -0.66 10.46 -1.38
C TRP A 222 0.15 10.96 -0.18
N SER A 223 0.85 12.09 -0.34
CA SER A 223 1.66 12.69 0.71
C SER A 223 0.80 13.33 1.79
N GLN A 224 -0.24 14.04 1.39
CA GLN A 224 -1.22 14.63 2.30
C GLN A 224 -1.96 13.55 3.09
N LEU A 225 -2.44 12.51 2.40
CA LEU A 225 -3.08 11.35 3.03
C LEU A 225 -2.17 10.72 4.07
N SER A 226 -0.92 10.45 3.70
CA SER A 226 0.07 9.84 4.59
C SER A 226 0.42 10.76 5.76
N GLY A 227 0.51 12.06 5.54
CA GLY A 227 0.77 13.04 6.59
C GLY A 227 -0.38 13.15 7.60
N ILE A 228 -1.63 13.19 7.15
CA ILE A 228 -2.81 13.17 8.03
C ILE A 228 -2.86 11.87 8.84
N ILE A 229 -2.62 10.73 8.21
CA ILE A 229 -2.55 9.44 8.90
C ILE A 229 -1.40 9.42 9.92
N LYS A 230 -0.19 9.86 9.55
CA LYS A 230 0.98 9.89 10.42
C LYS A 230 0.75 10.70 11.70
N ASN A 231 0.05 11.81 11.60
CA ASN A 231 -0.19 12.73 12.72
C ASN A 231 -1.48 12.40 13.51
N SER A 232 -2.28 11.43 13.09
CA SER A 232 -3.49 11.02 13.79
C SER A 232 -3.18 10.40 15.16
N TYR A 233 -4.15 10.45 16.07
CA TYR A 233 -4.09 9.72 17.34
C TYR A 233 -4.37 8.23 17.16
N PHE A 234 -5.35 7.90 16.31
CA PHE A 234 -5.75 6.53 15.99
C PHE A 234 -6.32 6.46 14.56
N VAL A 235 -6.29 5.28 13.96
CA VAL A 235 -6.88 5.03 12.63
C VAL A 235 -7.84 3.85 12.69
N VAL A 236 -9.04 3.99 12.14
CA VAL A 236 -9.94 2.86 11.89
C VAL A 236 -10.26 2.81 10.39
N GLY A 237 -10.09 1.65 9.78
CA GLY A 237 -10.34 1.51 8.34
C GLY A 237 -10.74 0.11 7.92
N ASN A 238 -11.24 -0.01 6.70
CA ASN A 238 -11.44 -1.30 6.04
C ASN A 238 -10.09 -1.90 5.58
N ASP A 239 -10.11 -3.14 5.12
CA ASP A 239 -8.99 -3.74 4.35
C ASP A 239 -8.82 -2.99 3.02
N SER A 240 -7.99 -1.96 3.04
CA SER A 240 -7.81 -1.01 1.95
C SER A 240 -6.38 -0.46 1.87
N GLY A 241 -6.04 0.15 0.74
CA GLY A 241 -4.73 0.77 0.53
C GLY A 241 -4.35 1.80 1.61
N PRO A 242 -5.21 2.74 2.00
CA PRO A 242 -4.96 3.67 3.09
C PRO A 242 -4.69 3.01 4.45
N SER A 243 -5.32 1.88 4.75
CA SER A 243 -5.02 1.10 5.97
C SER A 243 -3.62 0.50 5.93
N HIS A 244 -3.14 0.08 4.75
CA HIS A 244 -1.73 -0.33 4.57
C HIS A 244 -0.76 0.84 4.80
N ILE A 245 -1.11 2.06 4.38
CA ILE A 245 -0.33 3.26 4.72
C ILE A 245 -0.23 3.43 6.23
N ALA A 246 -1.35 3.36 6.95
CA ALA A 246 -1.36 3.49 8.41
C ALA A 246 -0.51 2.42 9.11
N SER A 247 -0.63 1.16 8.68
CA SER A 247 0.18 0.05 9.19
C SER A 247 1.68 0.26 8.94
N CYS A 248 2.07 0.65 7.72
CA CYS A 248 3.48 0.89 7.37
C CYS A 248 4.08 2.16 7.99
N LEU A 249 3.24 3.10 8.45
CA LEU A 249 3.63 4.25 9.27
C LEU A 249 3.68 3.91 10.76
N ASN A 250 3.46 2.65 11.14
CA ASN A 250 3.42 2.17 12.51
C ASN A 250 2.43 2.94 13.41
N LYS A 251 1.26 3.32 12.86
CA LYS A 251 0.22 4.03 13.61
C LYS A 251 -0.53 3.08 14.54
N LYS A 252 -0.97 3.57 15.70
CA LYS A 252 -2.02 2.87 16.46
C LYS A 252 -3.28 2.87 15.60
N GLY A 253 -3.85 1.70 15.36
CA GLY A 253 -5.03 1.61 14.50
C GLY A 253 -5.63 0.22 14.43
N LEU A 254 -6.76 0.14 13.75
CA LEU A 254 -7.57 -1.06 13.60
C LEU A 254 -8.09 -1.18 12.17
N ALA A 255 -7.80 -2.30 11.51
CA ALA A 255 -8.43 -2.65 10.25
C ALA A 255 -9.54 -3.68 10.46
N LEU A 256 -10.69 -3.44 9.82
CA LEU A 256 -11.87 -4.30 9.87
C LEU A 256 -11.87 -5.25 8.68
N PHE A 257 -11.98 -6.55 8.96
CA PHE A 257 -11.95 -7.62 7.98
C PHE A 257 -13.23 -8.45 8.04
N GLY A 258 -13.88 -8.58 6.90
CA GLY A 258 -14.92 -9.57 6.67
C GLY A 258 -14.37 -10.88 6.09
N PRO A 259 -15.24 -11.80 5.65
CA PRO A 259 -14.87 -13.13 5.14
C PRO A 259 -14.16 -13.08 3.79
N SER A 260 -14.35 -12.00 3.02
CA SER A 260 -13.90 -11.89 1.62
C SER A 260 -12.38 -11.80 1.43
N THR A 261 -11.61 -11.62 2.51
CA THR A 261 -10.15 -11.46 2.43
C THR A 261 -9.45 -12.22 3.54
N SER A 262 -8.32 -12.81 3.20
CA SER A 262 -7.44 -13.40 4.22
C SER A 262 -6.68 -12.29 4.96
N ALA A 263 -7.01 -12.09 6.22
CA ALA A 263 -6.31 -11.17 7.12
C ALA A 263 -4.81 -11.53 7.25
N VAL A 264 -4.49 -12.82 7.16
CA VAL A 264 -3.10 -13.32 7.18
C VAL A 264 -2.34 -12.91 5.93
N ARG A 265 -2.97 -12.98 4.75
CA ARG A 265 -2.32 -12.62 3.48
C ARG A 265 -2.12 -11.10 3.33
N SER A 266 -2.97 -10.31 3.96
CA SER A 266 -2.88 -8.84 3.85
C SER A 266 -1.71 -8.27 4.64
N GLU A 267 -1.24 -8.99 5.67
CA GLU A 267 -0.15 -8.56 6.57
C GLU A 267 -0.31 -7.14 7.11
N LEU A 268 -1.56 -6.70 7.28
CA LEU A 268 -1.90 -5.41 7.86
C LEU A 268 -1.55 -5.34 9.34
N LYS A 269 -1.66 -6.48 10.06
CA LYS A 269 -1.27 -6.53 11.46
C LYS A 269 0.24 -6.36 11.58
N ARG A 270 0.66 -5.17 12.07
CA ARG A 270 2.07 -4.81 12.20
C ARG A 270 2.28 -3.75 13.27
N GLY A 271 3.27 -3.98 14.16
CA GLY A 271 3.59 -3.04 15.22
C GLY A 271 2.37 -2.69 16.06
N LYS A 272 1.95 -1.42 16.01
CA LYS A 272 0.79 -0.90 16.76
C LYS A 272 -0.52 -0.96 15.97
N PHE A 273 -0.53 -1.51 14.75
CA PHE A 273 -1.72 -1.63 13.91
C PHE A 273 -2.31 -3.02 14.02
N GLU A 274 -3.52 -3.11 14.52
CA GLU A 274 -4.25 -4.37 14.77
C GLU A 274 -5.30 -4.64 13.70
N ILE A 275 -5.80 -5.87 13.68
CA ILE A 275 -6.91 -6.29 12.83
C ILE A 275 -8.04 -6.87 13.68
N LEU A 276 -9.28 -6.58 13.28
CA LEU A 276 -10.49 -7.23 13.78
C LEU A 276 -11.13 -7.98 12.61
N LYS A 277 -11.11 -9.31 12.71
CA LYS A 277 -11.72 -10.18 11.72
C LYS A 277 -13.06 -10.70 12.25
N VAL A 278 -14.10 -10.59 11.43
CA VAL A 278 -15.45 -11.11 11.69
C VAL A 278 -15.95 -11.88 10.49
N ASP A 279 -16.96 -12.73 10.71
CA ASP A 279 -17.57 -13.52 9.65
C ASP A 279 -18.50 -12.69 8.77
N ASN A 280 -19.10 -11.63 9.32
CA ASN A 280 -19.89 -10.66 8.56
C ASN A 280 -19.71 -9.25 9.13
N LEU A 281 -19.29 -8.30 8.29
CA LEU A 281 -19.14 -6.91 8.67
C LEU A 281 -20.46 -6.21 9.00
N GLU A 282 -21.57 -6.66 8.45
CA GLU A 282 -22.90 -6.10 8.74
C GLU A 282 -23.37 -6.39 10.17
N ASN A 283 -22.84 -7.46 10.78
CA ASN A 283 -23.17 -7.83 12.15
C ASN A 283 -22.25 -7.17 13.20
N LEU A 284 -21.17 -6.52 12.76
CA LEU A 284 -20.22 -5.85 13.65
C LEU A 284 -20.74 -4.46 14.05
N ALA A 285 -21.21 -4.29 15.25
CA ALA A 285 -21.75 -3.01 15.74
C ALA A 285 -20.64 -1.96 15.96
N ALA A 286 -21.03 -0.67 15.89
CA ALA A 286 -20.09 0.43 16.10
C ALA A 286 -19.52 0.48 17.53
N ASP A 287 -20.32 0.11 18.53
CA ASP A 287 -19.89 0.02 19.93
C ASP A 287 -18.85 -1.06 20.16
N GLU A 288 -18.94 -2.18 19.47
CA GLU A 288 -17.94 -3.25 19.53
C GLU A 288 -16.59 -2.77 18.97
N VAL A 289 -16.61 -2.09 17.83
CA VAL A 289 -15.40 -1.50 17.23
C VAL A 289 -14.80 -0.46 18.17
N LEU A 290 -15.62 0.40 18.78
CA LEU A 290 -15.17 1.38 19.77
C LEU A 290 -14.55 0.69 20.99
N GLY A 291 -15.15 -0.39 21.49
CA GLY A 291 -14.62 -1.17 22.62
C GLY A 291 -13.23 -1.77 22.32
N VAL A 292 -13.05 -2.33 21.12
CA VAL A 292 -11.74 -2.84 20.66
C VAL A 292 -10.72 -1.70 20.53
N MET A 293 -11.11 -0.58 19.94
CA MET A 293 -10.25 0.60 19.81
C MET A 293 -9.75 1.09 21.18
N ILE A 294 -10.65 1.23 22.18
CA ILE A 294 -10.29 1.64 23.54
C ILE A 294 -9.28 0.66 24.17
N LYS A 295 -9.50 -0.64 24.01
CA LYS A 295 -8.55 -1.68 24.49
C LYS A 295 -7.15 -1.51 23.87
N ILE A 296 -7.08 -1.17 22.56
CA ILE A 296 -5.80 -0.93 21.87
C ILE A 296 -5.15 0.36 22.38
N LEU A 297 -5.92 1.40 22.60
CA LEU A 297 -5.42 2.69 23.12
C LEU A 297 -4.83 2.57 24.52
N ASN A 298 -5.40 1.71 25.37
CA ASN A 298 -4.97 1.48 26.74
C ASN A 298 -3.80 0.47 26.86
N LYS A 299 -3.44 -0.22 25.78
CA LYS A 299 -2.20 -0.99 25.71
C LYS A 299 -1.03 -0.04 25.51
N ASN A 300 -0.15 0.06 26.49
CA ASN A 300 1.09 0.87 26.45
C ASN A 300 2.06 0.41 25.37
#